data_7092129b5d14ad876b95946e483e25bf
#
_entry.id   7092129b5d14ad876b95946e483e25bf
#
_cell.length_a   1.000
_cell.length_b   1.000
_cell.length_c   1.000
_cell.angle_alpha   90.00
_cell.angle_beta   90.00
_cell.angle_gamma   90.00
#
_symmetry.space_group_name_H-M   'P 1'
#
loop_
_entity.id
_entity.type
_entity.pdbx_description
1 polymer ?
#
loop_
_entity_poly.entity_id
_entity_poly.type
_entity_poly.pdbx_seq_one_letter_code
_entity_poly.pdbx_strand_id
1 'polypeptide(L)'
;MKLFFLLGNQLFSEKYLEKYRKDHFFFMAEDYQLCTYEKHHKQKILLFLSCMRSHADRLKKNKFKLEYSSIEDKSFKQDYTEKLKKIIKAKKIKEISSFEIEDKFFENKITNFLKKEKIKWNIIQTPMFLNSREKFKNYLSKSKKPFMAVFYKETRRDLDILMKKDGNPEGGKWSFDEENRNKLPKNISIPKFPKITETVHTKKLKILIDKNFKSHPGNTKDFWFATEYDDVIKLLNFFIKEKSNLFGDYEDAVDQKDNILFPVSYTHLTLPTT
;
A
#
# COMPACT_ATOMS: atom_id res chain seq x y z
N MET A 1 -9.38 -10.79 -25.33
CA MET A 1 -9.29 -10.90 -23.86
C MET A 1 -8.49 -9.69 -23.35
N LYS A 2 -8.88 -9.09 -22.24
CA LYS A 2 -8.19 -7.97 -21.61
C LYS A 2 -7.41 -8.49 -20.39
N LEU A 3 -6.33 -7.80 -20.04
CA LEU A 3 -5.54 -8.11 -18.86
C LEU A 3 -5.65 -6.97 -17.85
N PHE A 4 -5.79 -7.30 -16.58
CA PHE A 4 -5.63 -6.37 -15.47
C PHE A 4 -4.43 -6.80 -14.63
N PHE A 5 -3.35 -6.02 -14.59
CA PHE A 5 -2.26 -6.33 -13.68
C PHE A 5 -2.37 -5.51 -12.38
N LEU A 6 -2.04 -6.15 -11.28
CA LEU A 6 -2.07 -5.60 -9.92
C LEU A 6 -0.65 -5.60 -9.34
N LEU A 7 -0.26 -4.50 -8.74
CA LEU A 7 1.04 -4.36 -8.07
C LEU A 7 0.92 -4.64 -6.56
N GLY A 8 2.05 -4.96 -5.94
CA GLY A 8 2.10 -5.32 -4.53
C GLY A 8 1.69 -4.22 -3.55
N ASN A 9 1.69 -2.96 -3.98
CA ASN A 9 1.19 -1.82 -3.22
C ASN A 9 -0.27 -1.44 -3.56
N GLN A 10 -0.96 -2.22 -4.40
CA GLN A 10 -2.30 -1.94 -4.90
C GLN A 10 -3.31 -3.05 -4.53
N LEU A 11 -3.19 -3.60 -3.33
CA LEU A 11 -4.02 -4.71 -2.85
C LEU A 11 -5.35 -4.19 -2.28
N PHE A 12 -6.09 -3.47 -3.11
CA PHE A 12 -7.37 -2.86 -2.72
C PHE A 12 -8.50 -3.88 -2.59
N SER A 13 -9.59 -3.47 -1.93
CA SER A 13 -10.80 -4.27 -1.84
C SER A 13 -11.31 -4.66 -3.24
N GLU A 14 -11.87 -5.86 -3.36
CA GLU A 14 -12.42 -6.40 -4.61
C GLU A 14 -13.49 -5.52 -5.22
N LYS A 15 -14.17 -4.68 -4.43
CA LYS A 15 -15.17 -3.72 -4.94
C LYS A 15 -14.64 -2.83 -6.07
N TYR A 16 -13.33 -2.52 -6.06
CA TYR A 16 -12.69 -1.72 -7.10
C TYR A 16 -12.39 -2.51 -8.37
N LEU A 17 -12.39 -3.85 -8.28
CA LEU A 17 -12.08 -4.77 -9.37
C LEU A 17 -13.32 -5.45 -9.98
N GLU A 18 -14.45 -5.41 -9.28
CA GLU A 18 -15.65 -6.17 -9.61
C GLU A 18 -16.15 -5.93 -11.03
N LYS A 19 -16.15 -4.69 -11.49
CA LYS A 19 -16.58 -4.35 -12.87
C LYS A 19 -15.69 -4.93 -13.97
N TYR A 20 -14.46 -5.35 -13.63
CA TYR A 20 -13.50 -5.95 -14.57
C TYR A 20 -13.50 -7.48 -14.53
N ARG A 21 -14.14 -8.09 -13.53
CA ARG A 21 -14.09 -9.54 -13.27
C ARG A 21 -14.54 -10.39 -14.46
N LYS A 22 -15.53 -9.94 -15.23
CA LYS A 22 -16.12 -10.72 -16.33
C LYS A 22 -15.25 -10.75 -17.58
N ASP A 23 -14.61 -9.65 -17.94
CA ASP A 23 -13.93 -9.46 -19.23
C ASP A 23 -12.40 -9.37 -19.14
N HIS A 24 -11.84 -9.30 -17.92
CA HIS A 24 -10.40 -9.27 -17.69
C HIS A 24 -9.88 -10.58 -17.10
N PHE A 25 -8.67 -10.88 -17.50
CA PHE A 25 -7.79 -11.83 -16.84
C PHE A 25 -6.86 -11.04 -15.93
N PHE A 26 -6.69 -11.48 -14.69
CA PHE A 26 -5.87 -10.76 -13.71
C PHE A 26 -4.46 -11.34 -13.63
N PHE A 27 -3.49 -10.51 -13.35
CA PHE A 27 -2.10 -10.89 -13.18
C PHE A 27 -1.46 -10.19 -12.00
N MET A 28 -0.74 -10.95 -11.19
CA MET A 28 0.13 -10.46 -10.13
C MET A 28 1.46 -11.20 -10.19
N ALA A 29 2.55 -10.52 -9.90
CA ALA A 29 3.86 -11.14 -9.85
C ALA A 29 4.70 -10.61 -8.69
N GLU A 30 5.25 -11.52 -7.91
CA GLU A 30 6.40 -11.24 -7.07
C GLU A 30 7.59 -10.95 -8.00
N ASP A 31 8.28 -9.83 -7.77
CA ASP A 31 9.32 -9.39 -8.69
C ASP A 31 10.64 -9.13 -7.98
N TYR A 32 11.71 -9.75 -8.48
CA TYR A 32 13.03 -9.64 -7.91
C TYR A 32 13.58 -8.22 -8.00
N GLN A 33 13.39 -7.54 -9.13
CA GLN A 33 13.92 -6.18 -9.31
C GLN A 33 13.21 -5.17 -8.41
N LEU A 34 11.88 -5.29 -8.25
CA LEU A 34 11.13 -4.46 -7.31
C LEU A 34 11.51 -4.72 -5.84
N CYS A 35 12.01 -5.92 -5.53
CA CYS A 35 12.53 -6.24 -4.19
C CYS A 35 13.98 -5.79 -3.99
N THR A 36 14.75 -5.47 -5.03
CA THR A 36 16.20 -5.28 -4.98
C THR A 36 16.74 -3.99 -5.59
N TYR A 37 15.89 -3.12 -6.16
CA TYR A 37 16.34 -1.81 -6.64
C TYR A 37 16.90 -0.95 -5.50
N GLU A 38 16.47 -1.22 -4.27
CA GLU A 38 17.06 -0.77 -3.01
C GLU A 38 17.29 -1.97 -2.09
N LYS A 39 18.21 -1.87 -1.15
CA LYS A 39 18.40 -2.91 -0.12
C LYS A 39 17.32 -2.83 0.94
N HIS A 40 16.08 -3.16 0.58
CA HIS A 40 14.97 -3.16 1.51
C HIS A 40 15.20 -4.10 2.70
N HIS A 41 14.73 -3.70 3.88
CA HIS A 41 14.71 -4.59 5.05
C HIS A 41 13.91 -5.87 4.76
N LYS A 42 14.38 -7.04 5.23
CA LYS A 42 13.73 -8.33 4.96
C LYS A 42 12.27 -8.39 5.40
N GLN A 43 11.91 -7.75 6.52
CA GLN A 43 10.51 -7.70 6.95
C GLN A 43 9.62 -6.88 6.00
N LYS A 44 10.15 -5.84 5.33
CA LYS A 44 9.40 -5.11 4.30
C LYS A 44 9.08 -6.03 3.12
N ILE A 45 10.07 -6.77 2.63
CA ILE A 45 9.86 -7.75 1.56
C ILE A 45 8.85 -8.82 2.00
N LEU A 46 8.99 -9.34 3.22
CA LEU A 46 8.08 -10.32 3.80
C LEU A 46 6.64 -9.82 3.86
N LEU A 47 6.44 -8.57 4.31
CA LEU A 47 5.13 -7.93 4.37
C LEU A 47 4.47 -7.90 2.99
N PHE A 48 5.17 -7.32 2.00
CA PHE A 48 4.62 -7.18 0.65
C PHE A 48 4.28 -8.53 0.03
N LEU A 49 5.19 -9.48 0.04
CA LEU A 49 4.96 -10.78 -0.60
C LEU A 49 3.89 -11.60 0.14
N SER A 50 3.82 -11.53 1.48
CA SER A 50 2.77 -12.19 2.25
C SER A 50 1.39 -11.60 1.93
N CYS A 51 1.27 -10.28 1.93
CA CYS A 51 0.02 -9.61 1.57
C CYS A 51 -0.41 -9.92 0.12
N MET A 52 0.54 -9.94 -0.82
CA MET A 52 0.25 -10.29 -2.22
C MET A 52 -0.31 -11.70 -2.35
N ARG A 53 0.25 -12.69 -1.65
CA ARG A 53 -0.25 -14.07 -1.67
C ARG A 53 -1.64 -14.18 -1.06
N SER A 54 -1.84 -13.59 0.11
CA SER A 54 -3.15 -13.58 0.78
C SER A 54 -4.21 -12.90 -0.09
N HIS A 55 -3.86 -11.79 -0.75
CA HIS A 55 -4.76 -11.11 -1.67
C HIS A 55 -5.06 -11.95 -2.93
N ALA A 56 -4.07 -12.63 -3.48
CA ALA A 56 -4.25 -13.52 -4.62
C ALA A 56 -5.22 -14.68 -4.29
N ASP A 57 -5.07 -15.30 -3.11
CA ASP A 57 -5.99 -16.34 -2.65
C ASP A 57 -7.41 -15.81 -2.46
N ARG A 58 -7.54 -14.61 -1.89
CA ARG A 58 -8.84 -13.94 -1.75
C ARG A 58 -9.49 -13.66 -3.09
N LEU A 59 -8.76 -13.15 -4.08
CA LEU A 59 -9.28 -12.94 -5.44
C LEU A 59 -9.71 -14.26 -6.08
N LYS A 60 -8.92 -15.33 -5.97
CA LYS A 60 -9.26 -16.66 -6.49
C LYS A 60 -10.52 -17.22 -5.83
N LYS A 61 -10.63 -17.11 -4.49
CA LYS A 61 -11.83 -17.50 -3.72
C LYS A 61 -13.07 -16.77 -4.22
N ASN A 62 -12.93 -15.50 -4.59
CA ASN A 62 -14.00 -14.67 -5.17
C ASN A 62 -14.13 -14.84 -6.71
N LYS A 63 -13.60 -15.94 -7.27
CA LYS A 63 -13.75 -16.33 -8.66
C LYS A 63 -13.16 -15.36 -9.70
N PHE A 64 -12.14 -14.56 -9.31
CA PHE A 64 -11.35 -13.81 -10.27
C PHE A 64 -10.39 -14.76 -11.00
N LYS A 65 -10.31 -14.63 -12.32
CA LYS A 65 -9.38 -15.40 -13.16
C LYS A 65 -7.98 -14.81 -13.03
N LEU A 66 -7.21 -15.26 -12.02
CA LEU A 66 -5.91 -14.72 -11.66
C LEU A 66 -4.79 -15.71 -11.93
N GLU A 67 -3.74 -15.25 -12.62
CA GLU A 67 -2.42 -15.88 -12.68
C GLU A 67 -1.46 -15.15 -11.72
N TYR A 68 -0.77 -15.91 -10.91
CA TYR A 68 0.16 -15.40 -9.90
C TYR A 68 1.53 -16.00 -10.13
N SER A 69 2.53 -15.15 -10.33
CA SER A 69 3.93 -15.56 -10.44
C SER A 69 4.65 -15.33 -9.12
N SER A 70 5.29 -16.36 -8.61
CA SER A 70 5.89 -16.37 -7.27
C SER A 70 7.42 -16.37 -7.27
N ILE A 71 8.03 -16.13 -6.10
CA ILE A 71 9.48 -16.25 -5.88
C ILE A 71 10.01 -17.66 -6.17
N GLU A 72 9.14 -18.67 -6.16
CA GLU A 72 9.49 -20.06 -6.40
C GLU A 72 9.56 -20.38 -7.89
N ASP A 73 9.03 -19.51 -8.75
CA ASP A 73 9.01 -19.73 -10.19
C ASP A 73 10.39 -19.48 -10.82
N LYS A 74 10.73 -20.25 -11.83
CA LYS A 74 11.97 -20.06 -12.64
C LYS A 74 12.05 -18.64 -13.22
N SER A 75 10.90 -17.98 -13.42
CA SER A 75 10.80 -16.63 -13.96
C SER A 75 10.96 -15.53 -12.90
N PHE A 76 11.12 -15.84 -11.62
CA PHE A 76 11.17 -14.83 -10.54
C PHE A 76 12.17 -13.69 -10.81
N LYS A 77 13.39 -14.04 -11.26
CA LYS A 77 14.45 -13.08 -11.55
C LYS A 77 14.34 -12.38 -12.92
N GLN A 78 13.39 -12.80 -13.76
CA GLN A 78 13.15 -12.15 -15.04
C GLN A 78 12.51 -10.78 -14.81
N ASP A 79 12.77 -9.85 -15.75
CA ASP A 79 12.16 -8.53 -15.72
C ASP A 79 10.63 -8.60 -15.68
N TYR A 80 10.00 -7.66 -14.98
CA TYR A 80 8.53 -7.62 -14.86
C TYR A 80 7.86 -7.55 -16.25
N THR A 81 8.43 -6.77 -17.15
CA THR A 81 7.91 -6.64 -18.52
C THR A 81 8.02 -7.93 -19.32
N GLU A 82 9.05 -8.76 -19.08
CA GLU A 82 9.15 -10.09 -19.71
C GLU A 82 8.07 -11.06 -19.15
N LYS A 83 7.76 -10.97 -17.87
CA LYS A 83 6.63 -11.73 -17.29
C LYS A 83 5.30 -11.30 -17.94
N LEU A 84 5.05 -9.99 -18.06
CA LEU A 84 3.89 -9.46 -18.76
C LEU A 84 3.85 -9.90 -20.24
N LYS A 85 4.97 -9.82 -20.94
CA LYS A 85 5.08 -10.23 -22.36
C LYS A 85 4.67 -11.68 -22.57
N LYS A 86 5.08 -12.58 -21.68
CA LYS A 86 4.69 -13.99 -21.73
C LYS A 86 3.17 -14.17 -21.68
N ILE A 87 2.52 -13.48 -20.73
CA ILE A 87 1.06 -13.56 -20.57
C ILE A 87 0.33 -12.93 -21.75
N ILE A 88 0.79 -11.76 -22.20
CA ILE A 88 0.25 -11.08 -23.37
C ILE A 88 0.23 -12.02 -24.57
N LYS A 89 1.35 -12.71 -24.83
CA LYS A 89 1.45 -13.67 -25.94
C LYS A 89 0.56 -14.90 -25.71
N ALA A 90 0.67 -15.53 -24.55
CA ALA A 90 -0.06 -16.77 -24.24
C ALA A 90 -1.57 -16.58 -24.28
N LYS A 91 -2.08 -15.44 -23.84
CA LYS A 91 -3.53 -15.13 -23.79
C LYS A 91 -3.99 -14.25 -24.95
N LYS A 92 -3.12 -13.91 -25.90
CA LYS A 92 -3.41 -13.02 -27.05
C LYS A 92 -4.05 -11.69 -26.59
N ILE A 93 -3.48 -11.06 -25.57
CA ILE A 93 -3.96 -9.81 -24.98
C ILE A 93 -3.71 -8.65 -25.93
N LYS A 94 -4.72 -7.81 -26.15
CA LYS A 94 -4.61 -6.57 -26.96
C LYS A 94 -4.78 -5.29 -26.13
N GLU A 95 -5.32 -5.41 -24.94
CA GLU A 95 -5.64 -4.30 -24.08
C GLU A 95 -5.31 -4.66 -22.63
N ILE A 96 -4.63 -3.75 -21.93
CA ILE A 96 -4.24 -3.90 -20.54
C ILE A 96 -4.88 -2.78 -19.71
N SER A 97 -5.32 -3.12 -18.53
CA SER A 97 -5.77 -2.19 -17.50
C SER A 97 -4.90 -2.29 -16.25
N SER A 98 -4.71 -1.19 -15.56
CA SER A 98 -4.14 -1.15 -14.21
C SER A 98 -4.63 0.10 -13.50
N PHE A 99 -4.48 0.15 -12.20
CA PHE A 99 -4.52 1.42 -11.49
C PHE A 99 -3.33 2.30 -11.90
N GLU A 100 -3.43 3.61 -11.64
CA GLU A 100 -2.29 4.53 -11.73
C GLU A 100 -1.10 3.94 -10.95
N ILE A 101 0.08 4.02 -11.53
CA ILE A 101 1.31 3.55 -10.87
C ILE A 101 1.94 4.75 -10.16
N GLU A 102 2.13 4.67 -8.86
CA GLU A 102 2.62 5.77 -8.04
C GLU A 102 4.12 5.98 -8.19
N ASP A 103 4.86 4.90 -8.40
CA ASP A 103 6.29 4.93 -8.66
C ASP A 103 6.57 5.35 -10.10
N LYS A 104 7.13 6.54 -10.29
CA LYS A 104 7.41 7.12 -11.62
C LYS A 104 8.40 6.32 -12.44
N PHE A 105 9.39 5.74 -11.79
CA PHE A 105 10.37 4.88 -12.45
C PHE A 105 9.68 3.66 -13.07
N PHE A 106 8.82 3.00 -12.31
CA PHE A 106 8.11 1.82 -12.77
C PHE A 106 6.99 2.19 -13.78
N GLU A 107 6.28 3.31 -13.57
CA GLU A 107 5.30 3.83 -14.54
C GLU A 107 5.95 4.04 -15.92
N ASN A 108 7.11 4.70 -15.97
CA ASN A 108 7.85 4.93 -17.22
C ASN A 108 8.29 3.61 -17.89
N LYS A 109 8.75 2.64 -17.09
CA LYS A 109 9.12 1.32 -17.59
C LYS A 109 7.96 0.61 -18.27
N ILE A 110 6.80 0.58 -17.63
CA ILE A 110 5.58 -0.03 -18.18
C ILE A 110 5.09 0.74 -19.42
N THR A 111 5.11 2.08 -19.37
CA THR A 111 4.73 2.93 -20.50
C THR A 111 5.55 2.61 -21.75
N ASN A 112 6.86 2.57 -21.61
CA ASN A 112 7.77 2.29 -22.72
C ASN A 112 7.60 0.87 -23.28
N PHE A 113 7.42 -0.10 -22.38
CA PHE A 113 7.15 -1.49 -22.78
C PHE A 113 5.85 -1.61 -23.58
N LEU A 114 4.74 -1.07 -23.08
CA LEU A 114 3.43 -1.20 -23.73
C LEU A 114 3.38 -0.45 -25.07
N LYS A 115 4.05 0.71 -25.17
CA LYS A 115 4.23 1.43 -26.46
C LYS A 115 4.98 0.58 -27.46
N LYS A 116 6.10 -0.04 -27.07
CA LYS A 116 6.90 -0.94 -27.92
C LYS A 116 6.09 -2.14 -28.42
N GLU A 117 5.32 -2.77 -27.54
CA GLU A 117 4.50 -3.95 -27.89
C GLU A 117 3.18 -3.56 -28.59
N LYS A 118 2.91 -2.25 -28.78
CA LYS A 118 1.66 -1.72 -29.37
C LYS A 118 0.40 -2.20 -28.67
N ILE A 119 0.44 -2.27 -27.34
CA ILE A 119 -0.67 -2.66 -26.48
C ILE A 119 -1.38 -1.42 -25.95
N LYS A 120 -2.69 -1.38 -26.08
CA LYS A 120 -3.50 -0.32 -25.48
C LYS A 120 -3.49 -0.44 -23.98
N TRP A 121 -3.19 0.68 -23.28
CA TRP A 121 -3.18 0.74 -21.82
C TRP A 121 -4.27 1.66 -21.30
N ASN A 122 -5.17 1.12 -20.48
CA ASN A 122 -6.20 1.86 -19.76
C ASN A 122 -5.75 2.06 -18.33
N ILE A 123 -5.39 3.28 -18.01
CA ILE A 123 -5.00 3.68 -16.65
C ILE A 123 -6.26 4.08 -15.90
N ILE A 124 -6.46 3.46 -14.74
CA ILE A 124 -7.62 3.66 -13.87
C ILE A 124 -7.15 4.47 -12.67
N GLN A 125 -7.90 5.51 -12.32
CA GLN A 125 -7.60 6.30 -11.12
C GLN A 125 -7.45 5.39 -9.91
N THR A 126 -6.34 5.56 -9.19
CA THR A 126 -6.06 4.77 -7.99
C THR A 126 -6.94 5.19 -6.82
N PRO A 127 -7.52 4.24 -6.07
CA PRO A 127 -8.21 4.55 -4.83
C PRO A 127 -7.27 4.81 -3.64
N MET A 128 -5.95 4.80 -3.86
CA MET A 128 -4.94 5.00 -2.81
C MET A 128 -4.96 6.43 -2.24
N PHE A 129 -5.32 7.41 -3.06
CA PHE A 129 -5.33 8.81 -2.68
C PHE A 129 -6.74 9.42 -2.77
N LEU A 130 -7.05 10.31 -1.82
CA LEU A 130 -8.30 11.07 -1.82
C LEU A 130 -8.38 12.07 -2.98
N ASN A 131 -7.24 12.58 -3.42
CA ASN A 131 -7.13 13.52 -4.52
C ASN A 131 -6.56 12.85 -5.77
N SER A 132 -7.14 13.15 -6.93
CA SER A 132 -6.60 12.71 -8.21
C SER A 132 -5.32 13.49 -8.58
N ARG A 133 -4.49 12.88 -9.45
CA ARG A 133 -3.33 13.59 -10.06
C ARG A 133 -3.75 14.85 -10.78
N GLU A 134 -4.90 14.86 -11.43
CA GLU A 134 -5.45 16.02 -12.14
C GLU A 134 -5.79 17.15 -11.18
N LYS A 135 -6.48 16.85 -10.06
CA LYS A 135 -6.78 17.86 -9.03
C LYS A 135 -5.49 18.52 -8.51
N PHE A 136 -4.47 17.72 -8.23
CA PHE A 136 -3.18 18.25 -7.77
C PHE A 136 -2.48 19.10 -8.84
N LYS A 137 -2.49 18.68 -10.11
CA LYS A 137 -1.97 19.49 -11.22
C LYS A 137 -2.70 20.82 -11.35
N ASN A 138 -4.02 20.80 -11.24
CA ASN A 138 -4.84 22.01 -11.30
C ASN A 138 -4.54 22.97 -10.15
N TYR A 139 -4.30 22.45 -8.96
CA TYR A 139 -3.82 23.26 -7.83
C TYR A 139 -2.45 23.89 -8.13
N LEU A 140 -1.49 23.11 -8.61
CA LEU A 140 -0.15 23.59 -8.94
C LEU A 140 -0.17 24.67 -10.04
N SER A 141 -1.02 24.53 -11.07
CA SER A 141 -1.11 25.49 -12.17
C SER A 141 -1.65 26.85 -11.75
N LYS A 142 -2.46 26.89 -10.70
CA LYS A 142 -3.05 28.13 -10.14
C LYS A 142 -2.19 28.76 -9.04
N SER A 143 -1.25 28.02 -8.50
CA SER A 143 -0.47 28.44 -7.33
C SER A 143 0.93 28.91 -7.75
N LYS A 144 1.24 30.19 -7.54
CA LYS A 144 2.61 30.73 -7.75
C LYS A 144 3.63 29.99 -6.86
N LYS A 145 3.26 29.63 -5.65
CA LYS A 145 4.05 28.87 -4.70
C LYS A 145 3.16 27.81 -4.04
N PRO A 146 3.39 26.51 -4.31
CA PRO A 146 2.63 25.44 -3.67
C PRO A 146 2.80 25.47 -2.14
N PHE A 147 1.68 25.36 -1.43
CA PHE A 147 1.68 25.33 0.02
C PHE A 147 0.72 24.27 0.54
N MET A 148 1.23 23.26 1.25
CA MET A 148 0.47 22.11 1.67
C MET A 148 -0.80 22.46 2.47
N ALA A 149 -0.70 23.43 3.39
CA ALA A 149 -1.86 23.84 4.19
C ALA A 149 -3.02 24.39 3.36
N VAL A 150 -2.74 25.06 2.23
CA VAL A 150 -3.79 25.56 1.31
C VAL A 150 -4.46 24.37 0.63
N PHE A 151 -3.69 23.47 0.03
CA PHE A 151 -4.21 22.27 -0.63
C PHE A 151 -5.01 21.38 0.33
N TYR A 152 -4.55 21.24 1.56
CA TYR A 152 -5.25 20.50 2.62
C TYR A 152 -6.63 21.12 2.93
N LYS A 153 -6.70 22.44 3.10
CA LYS A 153 -7.97 23.16 3.36
C LYS A 153 -8.96 23.00 2.19
N GLU A 154 -8.47 23.13 0.96
CA GLU A 154 -9.30 22.90 -0.24
C GLU A 154 -9.81 21.44 -0.28
N THR A 155 -8.93 20.47 -0.02
CA THR A 155 -9.30 19.07 0.00
C THR A 155 -10.35 18.75 1.05
N ARG A 156 -10.22 19.30 2.27
CA ARG A 156 -11.23 19.09 3.31
C ARG A 156 -12.60 19.66 2.93
N ARG A 157 -12.62 20.85 2.33
CA ARG A 157 -13.87 21.47 1.85
C ARG A 157 -14.53 20.65 0.75
N ASP A 158 -13.77 20.25 -0.25
CA ASP A 158 -14.27 19.50 -1.41
C ASP A 158 -14.82 18.11 -1.03
N LEU A 159 -14.26 17.50 0.00
CA LEU A 159 -14.65 16.16 0.49
C LEU A 159 -15.60 16.23 1.68
N ASP A 160 -15.92 17.42 2.17
CA ASP A 160 -16.76 17.67 3.37
C ASP A 160 -16.27 16.88 4.61
N ILE A 161 -14.93 16.78 4.77
CA ILE A 161 -14.32 16.04 5.87
C ILE A 161 -14.07 16.96 7.06
N LEU A 162 -14.72 16.68 8.21
CA LEU A 162 -14.63 17.46 9.44
C LEU A 162 -14.93 18.95 9.20
N MET A 163 -15.98 19.21 8.43
CA MET A 163 -16.46 20.55 8.12
C MET A 163 -17.82 20.80 8.79
N LYS A 164 -18.03 22.00 9.29
CA LYS A 164 -19.31 22.49 9.75
C LYS A 164 -20.14 23.00 8.59
N LYS A 165 -21.45 23.13 8.76
CA LYS A 165 -22.39 23.66 7.75
C LYS A 165 -22.06 25.08 7.31
N ASP A 166 -21.40 25.87 8.15
CA ASP A 166 -20.96 27.24 7.87
C ASP A 166 -19.65 27.34 7.09
N GLY A 167 -19.06 26.19 6.69
CA GLY A 167 -17.79 26.10 5.96
C GLY A 167 -16.53 26.24 6.83
N ASN A 168 -16.68 26.33 8.14
CA ASN A 168 -15.58 26.31 9.09
C ASN A 168 -15.16 24.89 9.45
N PRO A 169 -13.89 24.64 9.86
CA PRO A 169 -13.48 23.33 10.29
C PRO A 169 -14.10 22.95 11.65
N GLU A 170 -14.40 21.67 11.85
CA GLU A 170 -14.70 21.14 13.15
C GLU A 170 -13.54 21.41 14.12
N GLY A 171 -13.84 21.67 15.39
CA GLY A 171 -12.85 22.06 16.39
C GLY A 171 -12.33 23.52 16.27
N GLY A 172 -12.81 24.30 15.29
CA GLY A 172 -12.45 25.73 15.13
C GLY A 172 -11.07 26.02 14.55
N LYS A 173 -10.21 25.00 14.38
CA LYS A 173 -8.86 25.11 13.81
C LYS A 173 -8.70 24.19 12.60
N TRP A 174 -7.83 24.59 11.66
CA TRP A 174 -7.51 23.75 10.50
C TRP A 174 -6.46 22.67 10.78
N SER A 175 -5.60 22.88 11.79
CA SER A 175 -4.58 21.92 12.22
C SER A 175 -4.48 21.94 13.74
N PHE A 176 -4.18 20.80 14.31
CA PHE A 176 -3.91 20.55 15.72
C PHE A 176 -2.51 19.99 15.93
N ASP A 177 -1.62 20.07 14.94
CA ASP A 177 -0.25 19.50 14.99
C ASP A 177 0.60 20.05 16.15
N GLU A 178 0.27 21.22 16.67
CA GLU A 178 0.96 21.79 17.82
C GLU A 178 0.70 21.01 19.12
N GLU A 179 -0.38 20.22 19.14
CA GLU A 179 -0.85 19.50 20.33
C GLU A 179 -0.42 18.02 20.33
N ASN A 180 0.16 17.50 19.25
CA ASN A 180 0.43 16.06 19.06
C ASN A 180 1.68 15.51 19.80
N ARG A 181 2.42 16.36 20.51
CA ARG A 181 3.66 16.03 21.25
C ARG A 181 3.51 16.13 22.75
N ASN A 182 2.30 16.04 23.26
CA ASN A 182 2.06 16.07 24.68
C ASN A 182 2.77 14.91 25.38
N LYS A 183 3.27 15.16 26.58
CA LYS A 183 3.91 14.13 27.39
C LYS A 183 2.87 13.10 27.84
N LEU A 184 3.17 11.82 27.67
CA LEU A 184 2.30 10.76 28.15
C LEU A 184 2.07 10.85 29.65
N PRO A 185 0.81 10.83 30.13
CA PRO A 185 0.50 10.75 31.55
C PRO A 185 1.05 9.45 32.15
N LYS A 186 1.54 9.49 33.39
CA LYS A 186 2.11 8.32 34.06
C LYS A 186 1.12 7.15 34.23
N ASN A 187 -0.17 7.44 34.22
CA ASN A 187 -1.25 6.49 34.45
C ASN A 187 -2.06 6.19 33.17
N ILE A 188 -1.53 6.54 32.00
CA ILE A 188 -2.22 6.23 30.75
C ILE A 188 -2.34 4.72 30.56
N SER A 189 -3.54 4.26 30.29
CA SER A 189 -3.78 2.86 29.94
C SER A 189 -3.59 2.67 28.43
N ILE A 190 -2.57 1.89 28.07
CA ILE A 190 -2.29 1.57 26.66
C ILE A 190 -3.11 0.35 26.26
N PRO A 191 -4.00 0.47 25.27
CA PRO A 191 -4.82 -0.65 24.82
C PRO A 191 -3.95 -1.81 24.30
N LYS A 192 -4.23 -3.04 24.73
CA LYS A 192 -3.49 -4.23 24.29
C LYS A 192 -3.71 -4.46 22.79
N PHE A 193 -2.61 -4.55 22.06
CA PHE A 193 -2.65 -4.78 20.62
C PHE A 193 -3.25 -6.16 20.31
N PRO A 194 -4.18 -6.26 19.34
CA PRO A 194 -4.75 -7.54 18.95
C PRO A 194 -3.69 -8.51 18.46
N LYS A 195 -3.76 -9.76 18.93
CA LYS A 195 -2.84 -10.80 18.48
C LYS A 195 -3.14 -11.16 17.02
N ILE A 196 -2.12 -11.03 16.17
CA ILE A 196 -2.16 -11.42 14.77
C ILE A 196 -1.46 -12.79 14.64
N THR A 197 -2.11 -13.70 13.90
CA THR A 197 -1.55 -15.03 13.64
C THR A 197 -0.85 -15.04 12.29
N GLU A 198 0.39 -15.53 12.28
CA GLU A 198 1.13 -15.69 11.02
C GLU A 198 0.42 -16.67 10.09
N THR A 199 0.25 -16.25 8.83
CA THR A 199 -0.32 -17.10 7.78
C THR A 199 0.66 -18.19 7.33
N VAL A 200 0.14 -19.20 6.64
CA VAL A 200 0.98 -20.22 5.99
C VAL A 200 1.93 -19.59 4.98
N HIS A 201 1.47 -18.55 4.26
CA HIS A 201 2.30 -17.79 3.32
C HIS A 201 3.46 -17.09 4.01
N THR A 202 3.20 -16.41 5.13
CA THR A 202 4.24 -15.71 5.89
C THR A 202 5.30 -16.68 6.39
N LYS A 203 4.90 -17.81 6.97
CA LYS A 203 5.83 -18.84 7.46
C LYS A 203 6.74 -19.38 6.34
N LYS A 204 6.16 -19.68 5.17
CA LYS A 204 6.91 -20.18 4.02
C LYS A 204 7.85 -19.11 3.45
N LEU A 205 7.38 -17.87 3.36
CA LEU A 205 8.15 -16.76 2.81
C LEU A 205 9.35 -16.38 3.68
N LYS A 206 9.30 -16.54 5.01
CA LYS A 206 10.47 -16.30 5.87
C LYS A 206 11.70 -17.08 5.38
N ILE A 207 11.52 -18.37 5.09
CA ILE A 207 12.60 -19.24 4.60
C ILE A 207 13.09 -18.79 3.22
N LEU A 208 12.15 -18.49 2.32
CA LEU A 208 12.47 -18.08 0.94
C LEU A 208 13.19 -16.74 0.89
N ILE A 209 12.80 -15.78 1.73
CA ILE A 209 13.41 -14.45 1.80
C ILE A 209 14.83 -14.54 2.37
N ASP A 210 15.03 -15.27 3.45
CA ASP A 210 16.36 -15.44 4.02
C ASP A 210 17.32 -16.13 3.04
N LYS A 211 16.82 -17.03 2.18
CA LYS A 211 17.60 -17.68 1.12
C LYS A 211 17.91 -16.74 -0.03
N ASN A 212 16.93 -15.96 -0.53
CA ASN A 212 17.07 -15.19 -1.77
C ASN A 212 17.61 -13.77 -1.58
N PHE A 213 17.49 -13.20 -0.37
CA PHE A 213 17.87 -11.81 -0.06
C PHE A 213 18.92 -11.73 1.06
N LYS A 214 19.94 -12.58 0.99
CA LYS A 214 21.00 -12.68 2.02
C LYS A 214 21.71 -11.35 2.31
N SER A 215 21.91 -10.51 1.29
CA SER A 215 22.58 -9.21 1.40
C SER A 215 21.68 -8.07 1.89
N HIS A 216 20.39 -8.33 2.09
CA HIS A 216 19.44 -7.33 2.58
C HIS A 216 19.51 -7.21 4.10
N PRO A 217 19.30 -6.00 4.66
CA PRO A 217 19.38 -5.76 6.10
C PRO A 217 18.25 -6.47 6.87
N GLY A 218 18.51 -6.69 8.15
CA GLY A 218 17.57 -7.28 9.10
C GLY A 218 17.35 -8.77 8.92
N ASN A 219 16.31 -9.26 9.55
CA ASN A 219 15.89 -10.66 9.52
C ASN A 219 14.37 -10.74 9.44
N THR A 220 13.83 -11.97 9.31
CA THR A 220 12.39 -12.23 9.24
C THR A 220 11.76 -12.63 10.57
N LYS A 221 12.53 -12.62 11.67
CA LYS A 221 12.04 -12.95 13.02
C LYS A 221 11.14 -11.83 13.55
N ASP A 222 10.36 -12.17 14.55
CA ASP A 222 9.50 -11.20 15.27
C ASP A 222 8.59 -10.36 14.37
N PHE A 223 8.18 -10.95 13.23
CA PHE A 223 7.26 -10.33 12.29
C PHE A 223 5.83 -10.42 12.86
N TRP A 224 5.20 -9.26 13.08
CA TRP A 224 3.91 -9.15 13.77
C TRP A 224 2.80 -8.50 12.92
N PHE A 225 3.10 -8.11 11.70
CA PHE A 225 2.15 -7.42 10.83
C PHE A 225 1.03 -8.33 10.35
N ALA A 226 -0.18 -7.77 10.25
CA ALA A 226 -1.28 -8.41 9.54
C ALA A 226 -0.99 -8.48 8.05
N THR A 227 -1.20 -9.66 7.47
CA THR A 227 -0.99 -9.91 6.04
C THR A 227 -2.25 -10.39 5.33
N GLU A 228 -3.37 -10.52 6.05
CA GLU A 228 -4.69 -10.81 5.51
C GLU A 228 -5.62 -9.61 5.66
N TYR A 229 -6.48 -9.42 4.69
CA TYR A 229 -7.40 -8.28 4.66
C TYR A 229 -8.27 -8.17 5.91
N ASP A 230 -8.83 -9.29 6.37
CA ASP A 230 -9.74 -9.30 7.52
C ASP A 230 -9.02 -8.93 8.82
N ASP A 231 -7.76 -9.33 8.98
CA ASP A 231 -6.93 -8.93 10.11
C ASP A 231 -6.55 -7.45 10.04
N VAL A 232 -6.26 -6.92 8.84
CA VAL A 232 -6.03 -5.48 8.65
C VAL A 232 -7.26 -4.67 9.04
N ILE A 233 -8.46 -5.11 8.65
CA ILE A 233 -9.72 -4.44 9.04
C ILE A 233 -9.94 -4.52 10.56
N LYS A 234 -9.64 -5.64 11.20
CA LYS A 234 -9.70 -5.74 12.68
C LYS A 234 -8.77 -4.73 13.35
N LEU A 235 -7.52 -4.59 12.84
CA LEU A 235 -6.56 -3.61 13.36
C LEU A 235 -7.03 -2.18 13.15
N LEU A 236 -7.58 -1.86 11.99
CA LEU A 236 -8.15 -0.54 11.71
C LEU A 236 -9.30 -0.22 12.67
N ASN A 237 -10.23 -1.14 12.85
CA ASN A 237 -11.35 -0.98 13.78
C ASN A 237 -10.88 -0.86 15.24
N PHE A 238 -9.88 -1.62 15.63
CA PHE A 238 -9.25 -1.49 16.94
C PHE A 238 -8.62 -0.11 17.12
N PHE A 239 -7.87 0.39 16.13
CA PHE A 239 -7.30 1.74 16.18
C PHE A 239 -8.40 2.80 16.34
N ILE A 240 -9.42 2.75 15.51
CA ILE A 240 -10.52 3.72 15.53
C ILE A 240 -11.22 3.72 16.91
N LYS A 241 -11.47 2.54 17.45
CA LYS A 241 -12.25 2.39 18.68
C LYS A 241 -11.45 2.67 19.95
N GLU A 242 -10.22 2.18 20.01
CA GLU A 242 -9.44 2.12 21.24
C GLU A 242 -8.31 3.17 21.30
N LYS A 243 -7.83 3.67 20.15
CA LYS A 243 -6.66 4.55 20.10
C LYS A 243 -6.92 5.93 19.51
N SER A 244 -7.95 6.12 18.67
CA SER A 244 -8.12 7.38 17.94
C SER A 244 -8.32 8.59 18.86
N ASN A 245 -8.93 8.40 20.04
CA ASN A 245 -9.12 9.47 21.03
C ASN A 245 -7.80 9.98 21.64
N LEU A 246 -6.75 9.17 21.57
CA LEU A 246 -5.42 9.51 22.08
C LEU A 246 -4.49 10.00 20.98
N PHE A 247 -4.90 9.85 19.72
CA PHE A 247 -4.03 10.07 18.57
C PHE A 247 -3.63 11.55 18.45
N GLY A 248 -4.59 12.47 18.59
CA GLY A 248 -4.34 13.90 18.45
C GLY A 248 -3.28 14.44 19.45
N ASP A 249 -3.35 13.99 20.69
CA ASP A 249 -2.46 14.50 21.76
C ASP A 249 -1.09 13.81 21.79
N TYR A 250 -1.02 12.55 21.37
CA TYR A 250 0.14 11.69 21.64
C TYR A 250 0.71 11.00 20.40
N GLU A 251 0.38 11.44 19.19
CA GLU A 251 0.88 10.82 17.96
C GLU A 251 2.42 10.72 17.95
N ASP A 252 3.08 11.81 18.32
CA ASP A 252 4.53 11.94 18.34
C ASP A 252 5.14 11.74 19.76
N ALA A 253 4.33 11.28 20.72
CA ALA A 253 4.83 11.04 22.07
C ALA A 253 5.80 9.85 22.11
N VAL A 254 6.92 10.03 22.81
CA VAL A 254 7.95 8.99 22.98
C VAL A 254 7.97 8.56 24.44
N ASP A 255 7.86 7.25 24.69
CA ASP A 255 8.08 6.64 25.99
C ASP A 255 9.16 5.56 25.91
N GLN A 256 9.97 5.48 26.99
CA GLN A 256 11.02 4.46 27.12
C GLN A 256 10.46 3.06 27.38
N LYS A 257 9.28 2.96 27.99
CA LYS A 257 8.68 1.67 28.43
C LYS A 257 7.72 1.07 27.43
N ASP A 258 7.11 1.90 26.60
CA ASP A 258 6.09 1.44 25.67
C ASP A 258 6.13 2.25 24.37
N ASN A 259 6.39 1.55 23.27
CA ASN A 259 6.43 2.09 21.92
C ASN A 259 5.23 1.65 21.07
N ILE A 260 4.21 1.09 21.69
CA ILE A 260 3.08 0.45 20.98
C ILE A 260 1.86 1.38 20.87
N LEU A 261 1.84 2.51 21.57
CA LEU A 261 0.65 3.37 21.57
C LEU A 261 0.28 3.79 20.13
N PHE A 262 1.24 4.29 19.36
CA PHE A 262 1.05 4.62 17.94
C PHE A 262 2.19 4.07 17.07
N PRO A 263 2.28 2.74 16.87
CA PRO A 263 3.43 2.12 16.18
C PRO A 263 3.50 2.43 14.70
N VAL A 264 2.50 3.10 14.13
CA VAL A 264 2.30 3.12 12.69
C VAL A 264 2.94 4.32 12.00
N SER A 265 3.09 5.46 12.69
CA SER A 265 3.39 6.68 11.97
C SER A 265 4.86 6.80 11.56
N TYR A 266 5.81 6.47 12.41
CA TYR A 266 7.23 6.69 12.11
C TYR A 266 8.13 5.46 12.21
N THR A 267 7.80 4.47 13.02
CA THR A 267 8.66 3.30 13.26
C THR A 267 8.82 2.42 12.02
N HIS A 268 7.91 2.48 11.07
CA HIS A 268 7.95 1.68 9.85
C HIS A 268 8.51 2.43 8.65
N LEU A 269 8.42 3.76 8.65
CA LEU A 269 8.98 4.61 7.60
C LEU A 269 10.45 4.95 7.89
N THR A 270 10.85 4.90 9.14
CA THR A 270 12.19 5.22 9.61
C THR A 270 12.83 4.04 10.34
N LEU A 271 12.68 2.82 9.83
CA LEU A 271 13.63 1.78 10.23
C LEU A 271 15.02 2.35 9.99
N PRO A 272 15.86 2.48 11.03
CA PRO A 272 17.16 3.07 10.86
C PRO A 272 17.90 2.34 9.75
N THR A 273 18.30 3.07 8.75
CA THR A 273 19.24 2.64 7.71
C THR A 273 20.64 2.64 8.28
N THR A 274 20.83 2.00 9.43
CA THR A 274 22.16 1.76 10.02
C THR A 274 22.49 0.28 9.95
#